data_b45636c20c36f8695622178f3b4f5665
#
_entry.id   b45636c20c36f8695622178f3b4f5665
#
_cell.length_a   1.000
_cell.length_b   1.000
_cell.length_c   1.000
_cell.angle_alpha   90.00
_cell.angle_beta   90.00
_cell.angle_gamma   90.00
#
_symmetry.space_group_name_H-M   'P 1'
#
loop_
_entity.id
_entity.type
_entity.pdbx_description
1 polymer ?
#
loop_
_entity_poly.entity_id
_entity_poly.type
_entity_poly.pdbx_seq_one_letter_code
_entity_poly.pdbx_strand_id
1 'polypeptide(L)'
;MTSNNVLLTLLIGLSISLSTIALEVGDQAPDFTLEATDGKTYTLEQFHNKQAIVIAWYPRAFTSGCTIECKSLANNGHLLKALDVTYFMASVDSLEKNKEFAAENEADFPLLSDPSKKVAAAYDVLAFYGMPMRHTVYIGKDGKVLFVDRNIQASTSAEDMAAKLKELGIPTRQAS
;
A
#
# COMPACT_ATOMS: atom_id res chain seq x y z
N MET A 1 -12.19 -53.54 47.90
CA MET A 1 -11.83 -52.12 48.02
C MET A 1 -10.96 -51.73 46.81
N THR A 2 -11.56 -51.22 45.79
CA THR A 2 -10.88 -50.85 44.53
C THR A 2 -10.94 -49.32 44.41
N SER A 3 -9.79 -48.68 44.51
CA SER A 3 -9.63 -47.25 44.43
C SER A 3 -9.51 -46.83 42.95
N ASN A 4 -10.50 -46.11 42.44
CA ASN A 4 -10.46 -45.51 41.11
C ASN A 4 -9.74 -44.15 41.18
N ASN A 5 -8.52 -44.09 40.66
CA ASN A 5 -7.83 -42.84 40.40
C ASN A 5 -8.29 -42.28 39.05
N VAL A 6 -9.13 -41.24 39.10
CA VAL A 6 -9.48 -40.45 37.91
C VAL A 6 -8.38 -39.41 37.69
N LEU A 7 -7.59 -39.61 36.62
CA LEU A 7 -6.56 -38.65 36.19
C LEU A 7 -7.28 -37.54 35.40
N LEU A 8 -7.42 -36.37 36.01
CA LEU A 8 -7.99 -35.19 35.38
C LEU A 8 -6.90 -34.49 34.54
N THR A 9 -6.89 -34.73 33.25
CA THR A 9 -5.95 -34.10 32.31
C THR A 9 -6.42 -32.67 31.99
N LEU A 10 -5.74 -31.67 32.55
CA LEU A 10 -5.99 -30.25 32.29
C LEU A 10 -5.40 -29.88 30.93
N LEU A 11 -6.23 -29.75 29.90
CA LEU A 11 -5.85 -29.21 28.61
C LEU A 11 -5.75 -27.68 28.71
N ILE A 12 -4.54 -27.17 28.88
CA ILE A 12 -4.26 -25.72 28.78
C ILE A 12 -4.28 -25.37 27.30
N GLY A 13 -5.40 -24.82 26.84
CA GLY A 13 -5.51 -24.25 25.49
C GLY A 13 -4.68 -22.99 25.38
N LEU A 14 -3.56 -23.06 24.65
CA LEU A 14 -2.75 -21.89 24.30
C LEU A 14 -3.49 -21.08 23.23
N SER A 15 -4.26 -20.09 23.66
CA SER A 15 -4.88 -19.12 22.74
C SER A 15 -3.78 -18.21 22.21
N ILE A 16 -3.33 -18.47 20.97
CA ILE A 16 -2.48 -17.54 20.22
C ILE A 16 -3.37 -16.40 19.77
N SER A 17 -3.37 -15.30 20.52
CA SER A 17 -3.95 -14.04 20.05
C SER A 17 -3.08 -13.53 18.91
N LEU A 18 -3.57 -13.64 17.67
CA LEU A 18 -3.01 -12.88 16.55
C LEU A 18 -3.33 -11.41 16.78
N SER A 19 -2.42 -10.72 17.47
CA SER A 19 -2.44 -9.26 17.46
C SER A 19 -2.13 -8.81 16.03
N THR A 20 -3.07 -8.16 15.38
CA THR A 20 -2.78 -7.38 14.16
C THR A 20 -1.88 -6.23 14.59
N ILE A 21 -0.58 -6.40 14.39
CA ILE A 21 0.39 -5.34 14.66
C ILE A 21 0.26 -4.37 13.48
N ALA A 22 0.03 -3.08 13.78
CA ALA A 22 0.03 -2.03 12.77
C ALA A 22 1.35 -2.05 12.00
N LEU A 23 1.29 -1.80 10.70
CA LEU A 23 2.49 -1.74 9.86
C LEU A 23 3.37 -0.56 10.29
N GLU A 24 4.60 -0.85 10.72
CA GLU A 24 5.54 0.11 11.29
C GLU A 24 6.80 0.26 10.43
N VAL A 25 7.52 1.37 10.66
CA VAL A 25 8.83 1.60 10.02
C VAL A 25 9.82 0.51 10.42
N GLY A 26 10.48 -0.07 9.42
CA GLY A 26 11.44 -1.17 9.59
C GLY A 26 10.86 -2.57 9.43
N ASP A 27 9.55 -2.71 9.42
CA ASP A 27 8.89 -3.99 9.13
C ASP A 27 9.15 -4.42 7.69
N GLN A 28 9.13 -5.72 7.44
CA GLN A 28 9.06 -6.25 6.10
C GLN A 28 7.67 -5.93 5.53
N ALA A 29 7.61 -5.22 4.40
CA ALA A 29 6.34 -4.94 3.75
C ALA A 29 5.66 -6.24 3.32
N PRO A 30 4.34 -6.38 3.52
CA PRO A 30 3.61 -7.55 3.05
C PRO A 30 3.72 -7.73 1.54
N ASP A 31 3.92 -8.96 1.09
CA ASP A 31 3.89 -9.29 -0.33
C ASP A 31 2.52 -9.01 -0.94
N PHE A 32 2.53 -8.60 -2.19
CA PHE A 32 1.31 -8.45 -2.98
C PHE A 32 1.48 -8.96 -4.40
N THR A 33 0.37 -9.31 -5.01
CA THR A 33 0.23 -9.58 -6.44
C THR A 33 -1.08 -8.96 -6.87
N LEU A 34 -1.03 -7.81 -7.55
CA LEU A 34 -2.20 -7.01 -7.93
C LEU A 34 -2.18 -6.64 -9.42
N GLU A 35 -3.34 -6.72 -10.04
CA GLU A 35 -3.55 -6.17 -11.39
C GLU A 35 -3.62 -4.65 -11.34
N ALA A 36 -3.17 -4.00 -12.42
CA ALA A 36 -3.12 -2.56 -12.55
C ALA A 36 -3.80 -2.04 -13.81
N THR A 37 -4.11 -0.76 -13.80
CA THR A 37 -4.83 -0.08 -14.90
C THR A 37 -4.08 -0.05 -16.22
N ASP A 38 -2.75 -0.22 -16.20
CA ASP A 38 -1.91 -0.32 -17.38
C ASP A 38 -1.88 -1.73 -18.02
N GLY A 39 -2.70 -2.65 -17.51
CA GLY A 39 -2.82 -4.02 -18.00
C GLY A 39 -1.74 -4.99 -17.51
N LYS A 40 -0.89 -4.55 -16.59
CA LYS A 40 0.14 -5.39 -15.97
C LYS A 40 -0.30 -5.91 -14.61
N THR A 41 0.41 -6.93 -14.15
CA THR A 41 0.34 -7.40 -12.76
C THR A 41 1.65 -7.03 -12.07
N TYR A 42 1.53 -6.44 -10.89
CA TYR A 42 2.68 -6.03 -10.07
C TYR A 42 2.78 -6.87 -8.82
N THR A 43 4.03 -7.19 -8.44
CA THR A 43 4.38 -7.87 -7.19
C THR A 43 5.44 -7.06 -6.46
N LEU A 44 5.51 -7.16 -5.13
CA LEU A 44 6.57 -6.51 -4.36
C LEU A 44 7.96 -7.00 -4.78
N GLU A 45 8.11 -8.31 -5.04
CA GLU A 45 9.37 -8.96 -5.42
C GLU A 45 10.00 -8.37 -6.70
N GLN A 46 9.19 -7.86 -7.64
CA GLN A 46 9.70 -7.22 -8.87
C GLN A 46 10.62 -6.03 -8.60
N PHE A 47 10.47 -5.38 -7.44
CA PHE A 47 11.20 -4.19 -7.04
C PHE A 47 12.35 -4.47 -6.07
N HIS A 48 12.37 -5.69 -5.49
CA HIS A 48 13.35 -6.08 -4.50
C HIS A 48 14.78 -5.95 -5.06
N ASN A 49 15.65 -5.25 -4.30
CA ASN A 49 17.04 -4.91 -4.65
C ASN A 49 17.21 -4.06 -5.94
N LYS A 50 16.12 -3.51 -6.47
CA LYS A 50 16.16 -2.67 -7.68
C LYS A 50 15.86 -1.22 -7.36
N GLN A 51 14.68 -0.93 -6.82
CA GLN A 51 14.24 0.44 -6.53
C GLN A 51 13.22 0.48 -5.39
N ALA A 52 13.03 1.65 -4.82
CA ALA A 52 11.95 1.91 -3.87
C ALA A 52 10.58 1.92 -4.56
N ILE A 53 9.52 1.70 -3.77
CA ILE A 53 8.14 1.89 -4.24
C ILE A 53 7.34 2.74 -3.27
N VAL A 54 6.32 3.41 -3.79
CA VAL A 54 5.31 4.14 -3.01
C VAL A 54 3.94 3.61 -3.40
N ILE A 55 3.10 3.30 -2.41
CA ILE A 55 1.71 2.89 -2.60
C ILE A 55 0.81 3.88 -1.87
N ALA A 56 0.09 4.70 -2.63
CA ALA A 56 -0.90 5.63 -2.13
C ALA A 56 -2.28 4.95 -2.10
N TRP A 57 -2.67 4.45 -0.93
CA TRP A 57 -3.99 3.87 -0.74
C TRP A 57 -5.07 4.94 -0.68
N TYR A 58 -6.15 4.76 -1.42
CA TYR A 58 -7.29 5.68 -1.43
C TYR A 58 -8.62 4.94 -1.23
N PRO A 59 -9.61 5.59 -0.57
CA PRO A 59 -10.86 4.95 -0.18
C PRO A 59 -11.71 4.43 -1.33
N ARG A 60 -11.97 5.27 -2.35
CA ARG A 60 -12.90 4.94 -3.43
C ARG A 60 -12.72 5.84 -4.65
N ALA A 61 -12.66 5.25 -5.83
CA ALA A 61 -12.66 5.97 -7.10
C ALA A 61 -13.90 6.89 -7.25
N PHE A 62 -13.73 8.01 -7.95
CA PHE A 62 -14.75 9.03 -8.23
C PHE A 62 -15.26 9.82 -7.00
N THR A 63 -14.60 9.73 -5.85
CA THR A 63 -14.86 10.63 -4.74
C THR A 63 -13.98 11.88 -4.84
N SER A 64 -14.46 13.02 -4.34
CA SER A 64 -13.79 14.32 -4.49
C SER A 64 -12.32 14.30 -4.06
N GLY A 65 -12.03 13.82 -2.84
CA GLY A 65 -10.64 13.77 -2.33
C GLY A 65 -9.74 12.83 -3.12
N CYS A 66 -10.26 11.69 -3.60
CA CYS A 66 -9.47 10.75 -4.39
C CYS A 66 -9.21 11.28 -5.81
N THR A 67 -10.17 12.00 -6.40
CA THR A 67 -10.00 12.70 -7.67
C THR A 67 -8.93 13.81 -7.55
N ILE A 68 -8.95 14.59 -6.48
CA ILE A 68 -7.94 15.63 -6.23
C ILE A 68 -6.55 15.01 -6.11
N GLU A 69 -6.40 13.92 -5.35
CA GLU A 69 -5.12 13.23 -5.18
C GLU A 69 -4.60 12.63 -6.49
N CYS A 70 -5.47 11.95 -7.25
CA CYS A 70 -5.11 11.37 -8.55
C CYS A 70 -4.63 12.46 -9.52
N LYS A 71 -5.32 13.60 -9.58
CA LYS A 71 -4.92 14.77 -10.39
C LYS A 71 -3.62 15.40 -9.92
N SER A 72 -3.38 15.50 -8.61
CA SER A 72 -2.08 15.95 -8.08
C SER A 72 -0.94 15.08 -8.62
N LEU A 73 -1.09 13.76 -8.54
CA LEU A 73 -0.09 12.81 -9.05
C LEU A 73 0.04 12.83 -10.57
N ALA A 74 -1.06 12.99 -11.32
CA ALA A 74 -1.01 13.10 -12.78
C ALA A 74 -0.29 14.37 -13.23
N ASN A 75 -0.62 15.52 -12.64
CA ASN A 75 -0.04 16.81 -13.03
C ASN A 75 1.42 16.98 -12.60
N ASN A 76 1.78 16.50 -11.40
CA ASN A 76 3.09 16.72 -10.77
C ASN A 76 3.92 15.42 -10.63
N GLY A 77 3.49 14.32 -11.26
CA GLY A 77 4.18 13.02 -11.22
C GLY A 77 5.62 13.06 -11.75
N HIS A 78 5.98 14.07 -12.55
CA HIS A 78 7.35 14.29 -13.01
C HIS A 78 8.34 14.46 -11.83
N LEU A 79 7.89 14.96 -10.68
CA LEU A 79 8.69 15.07 -9.46
C LEU A 79 9.09 13.69 -8.89
N LEU A 80 8.18 12.72 -8.99
CA LEU A 80 8.41 11.34 -8.56
C LEU A 80 9.23 10.57 -9.60
N LYS A 81 8.94 10.77 -10.89
CA LYS A 81 9.66 10.12 -12.01
C LYS A 81 11.14 10.53 -12.07
N ALA A 82 11.50 11.67 -11.49
CA ALA A 82 12.88 12.12 -11.36
C ALA A 82 13.68 11.34 -10.31
N LEU A 83 13.02 10.57 -9.43
CA LEU A 83 13.62 9.77 -8.37
C LEU A 83 13.67 8.29 -8.76
N ASP A 84 14.56 7.52 -8.14
CA ASP A 84 14.65 6.06 -8.35
C ASP A 84 13.56 5.32 -7.56
N VAL A 85 12.34 5.55 -7.98
CA VAL A 85 11.13 5.03 -7.36
C VAL A 85 10.09 4.65 -8.42
N THR A 86 9.25 3.65 -8.13
CA THR A 86 7.96 3.43 -8.79
C THR A 86 6.85 3.78 -7.81
N TYR A 87 5.83 4.49 -8.27
CA TYR A 87 4.70 4.85 -7.43
C TYR A 87 3.38 4.37 -8.02
N PHE A 88 2.46 4.06 -7.13
CA PHE A 88 1.13 3.54 -7.43
C PHE A 88 0.09 4.28 -6.59
N MET A 89 -1.10 4.43 -7.13
CA MET A 89 -2.29 4.49 -6.27
C MET A 89 -2.86 3.09 -6.11
N ALA A 90 -3.59 2.82 -5.03
CA ALA A 90 -4.22 1.53 -4.79
C ALA A 90 -5.58 1.66 -4.11
N SER A 91 -6.54 0.85 -4.50
CA SER A 91 -7.85 0.76 -3.84
C SER A 91 -8.42 -0.66 -3.89
N VAL A 92 -9.54 -0.85 -3.22
CA VAL A 92 -10.32 -2.09 -3.26
C VAL A 92 -11.44 -2.05 -4.31
N ASP A 93 -11.47 -1.03 -5.14
CA ASP A 93 -12.36 -0.98 -6.30
C ASP A 93 -11.96 -2.04 -7.35
N SER A 94 -12.88 -2.42 -8.22
CA SER A 94 -12.59 -3.34 -9.32
C SER A 94 -11.61 -2.73 -10.31
N LEU A 95 -10.91 -3.59 -11.06
CA LEU A 95 -9.95 -3.15 -12.07
C LEU A 95 -10.61 -2.26 -13.13
N GLU A 96 -11.82 -2.60 -13.57
CA GLU A 96 -12.58 -1.83 -14.56
C GLU A 96 -12.86 -0.42 -14.04
N LYS A 97 -13.33 -0.32 -12.80
CA LYS A 97 -13.62 0.99 -12.18
C LYS A 97 -12.36 1.82 -12.00
N ASN A 98 -11.23 1.20 -11.62
CA ASN A 98 -9.95 1.89 -11.53
C ASN A 98 -9.43 2.33 -12.90
N LYS A 99 -9.67 1.57 -13.99
CA LYS A 99 -9.33 1.97 -15.36
C LYS A 99 -10.13 3.21 -15.81
N GLU A 100 -11.45 3.21 -15.55
CA GLU A 100 -12.29 4.37 -15.85
C GLU A 100 -11.83 5.61 -15.06
N PHE A 101 -11.55 5.43 -13.76
CA PHE A 101 -11.07 6.51 -12.89
C PHE A 101 -9.72 7.05 -13.33
N ALA A 102 -8.77 6.19 -13.69
CA ALA A 102 -7.46 6.58 -14.21
C ALA A 102 -7.59 7.38 -15.53
N ALA A 103 -8.42 6.92 -16.45
CA ALA A 103 -8.67 7.57 -17.73
C ALA A 103 -9.30 8.96 -17.56
N GLU A 104 -10.31 9.11 -16.69
CA GLU A 104 -10.97 10.40 -16.43
C GLU A 104 -10.04 11.43 -15.78
N ASN A 105 -9.04 10.97 -15.02
CA ASN A 105 -8.08 11.83 -14.33
C ASN A 105 -6.73 11.94 -15.06
N GLU A 106 -6.63 11.42 -16.28
CA GLU A 106 -5.40 11.45 -17.10
C GLU A 106 -4.17 10.89 -16.35
N ALA A 107 -4.39 9.85 -15.51
CA ALA A 107 -3.33 9.22 -14.75
C ALA A 107 -2.34 8.50 -15.67
N ASP A 108 -1.10 8.97 -15.71
CA ASP A 108 0.01 8.40 -16.47
C ASP A 108 0.88 7.44 -15.64
N PHE A 109 0.30 6.89 -14.58
CA PHE A 109 0.87 5.93 -13.64
C PHE A 109 -0.16 4.84 -13.30
N PRO A 110 0.27 3.63 -12.88
CA PRO A 110 -0.65 2.54 -12.63
C PRO A 110 -1.41 2.70 -11.30
N LEU A 111 -2.71 2.37 -11.35
CA LEU A 111 -3.55 2.17 -10.18
C LEU A 111 -3.73 0.66 -9.95
N LEU A 112 -3.38 0.19 -8.76
CA LEU A 112 -3.52 -1.21 -8.33
C LEU A 112 -4.95 -1.48 -7.83
N SER A 113 -5.46 -2.66 -8.15
CA SER A 113 -6.80 -3.09 -7.73
C SER A 113 -6.72 -4.30 -6.79
N ASP A 114 -7.24 -4.16 -5.56
CA ASP A 114 -7.37 -5.22 -4.55
C ASP A 114 -8.85 -5.47 -4.19
N PRO A 115 -9.70 -5.96 -5.11
CA PRO A 115 -11.10 -6.23 -4.80
C PRO A 115 -11.28 -7.30 -3.73
N SER A 116 -10.25 -8.11 -3.49
CA SER A 116 -10.22 -9.10 -2.42
C SER A 116 -10.05 -8.49 -1.02
N LYS A 117 -9.55 -7.26 -0.93
CA LYS A 117 -9.20 -6.53 0.29
C LYS A 117 -8.08 -7.18 1.12
N LYS A 118 -7.45 -8.23 0.61
CA LYS A 118 -6.43 -8.99 1.36
C LYS A 118 -5.15 -8.19 1.53
N VAL A 119 -4.73 -7.50 0.47
CA VAL A 119 -3.53 -6.68 0.51
C VAL A 119 -3.76 -5.43 1.35
N ALA A 120 -4.91 -4.76 1.19
CA ALA A 120 -5.28 -3.61 2.03
C ALA A 120 -5.31 -3.97 3.52
N ALA A 121 -5.82 -5.17 3.86
CA ALA A 121 -5.81 -5.66 5.24
C ALA A 121 -4.39 -5.97 5.73
N ALA A 122 -3.54 -6.60 4.91
CA ALA A 122 -2.15 -6.92 5.26
C ALA A 122 -1.31 -5.66 5.49
N TYR A 123 -1.59 -4.59 4.72
CA TYR A 123 -0.94 -3.28 4.88
C TYR A 123 -1.53 -2.42 6.00
N ASP A 124 -2.47 -2.94 6.78
CA ASP A 124 -3.16 -2.23 7.87
C ASP A 124 -3.81 -0.91 7.43
N VAL A 125 -4.25 -0.87 6.17
CA VAL A 125 -4.95 0.30 5.63
C VAL A 125 -6.46 0.09 5.51
N LEU A 126 -6.96 -1.14 5.69
CA LEU A 126 -8.38 -1.45 5.54
C LEU A 126 -9.17 -1.02 6.78
N ALA A 127 -10.04 -0.03 6.62
CA ALA A 127 -10.94 0.39 7.69
C ALA A 127 -12.08 -0.64 7.93
N PHE A 128 -12.70 -0.60 9.11
CA PHE A 128 -13.77 -1.54 9.51
C PHE A 128 -14.98 -1.52 8.56
N TYR A 129 -15.21 -0.43 7.84
CA TYR A 129 -16.28 -0.29 6.84
C TYR A 129 -15.88 -0.84 5.46
N GLY A 130 -14.71 -1.46 5.35
CA GLY A 130 -14.29 -2.23 4.18
C GLY A 130 -13.74 -1.42 3.00
N MET A 131 -13.30 -0.20 3.23
CA MET A 131 -12.54 0.64 2.29
C MET A 131 -11.19 0.99 2.89
N PRO A 132 -10.15 1.22 2.07
CA PRO A 132 -8.88 1.72 2.58
C PRO A 132 -9.00 3.10 3.22
N MET A 133 -8.26 3.32 4.28
CA MET A 133 -7.92 4.66 4.75
C MET A 133 -6.95 5.29 3.74
N ARG A 134 -6.92 6.64 3.69
CA ARG A 134 -5.97 7.35 2.84
C ARG A 134 -4.61 7.37 3.52
N HIS A 135 -3.81 6.37 3.22
CA HIS A 135 -2.44 6.21 3.71
C HIS A 135 -1.48 6.02 2.56
N THR A 136 -0.28 6.57 2.69
CA THR A 136 0.80 6.34 1.73
C THR A 136 1.92 5.55 2.40
N VAL A 137 2.27 4.41 1.82
CA VAL A 137 3.32 3.52 2.31
C VAL A 137 4.54 3.64 1.42
N TYR A 138 5.69 3.94 2.02
CA TYR A 138 6.98 4.06 1.35
C TYR A 138 7.81 2.82 1.68
N ILE A 139 8.30 2.12 0.67
CA ILE A 139 9.01 0.85 0.82
C ILE A 139 10.36 0.96 0.14
N GLY A 140 11.41 0.62 0.87
CA GLY A 140 12.78 0.61 0.36
C GLY A 140 13.03 -0.55 -0.61
N LYS A 141 14.13 -0.46 -1.36
CA LYS A 141 14.55 -1.54 -2.27
C LYS A 141 14.85 -2.87 -1.57
N ASP A 142 15.07 -2.85 -0.25
CA ASP A 142 15.23 -4.03 0.60
C ASP A 142 13.89 -4.65 1.04
N GLY A 143 12.77 -4.10 0.56
CA GLY A 143 11.42 -4.53 0.89
C GLY A 143 10.92 -4.06 2.26
N LYS A 144 11.68 -3.22 2.97
CA LYS A 144 11.27 -2.70 4.28
C LYS A 144 10.47 -1.42 4.17
N VAL A 145 9.52 -1.26 5.08
CA VAL A 145 8.76 -0.03 5.24
C VAL A 145 9.69 1.08 5.72
N LEU A 146 9.83 2.13 4.94
CA LEU A 146 10.61 3.33 5.28
C LEU A 146 9.78 4.37 6.02
N PHE A 147 8.50 4.50 5.66
CA PHE A 147 7.57 5.43 6.25
C PHE A 147 6.13 5.06 5.93
N VAL A 148 5.21 5.36 6.83
CA VAL A 148 3.75 5.28 6.59
C VAL A 148 3.16 6.64 6.88
N ASP A 149 2.71 7.34 5.83
CA ASP A 149 2.02 8.61 5.97
C ASP A 149 0.52 8.36 6.16
N ARG A 150 0.00 8.83 7.28
CA ARG A 150 -1.41 8.73 7.65
C ARG A 150 -2.16 10.06 7.59
N ASN A 151 -1.46 11.14 7.18
CA ASN A 151 -1.99 12.49 7.15
C ASN A 151 -1.84 13.14 5.77
N ILE A 152 -2.49 12.57 4.76
CA ILE A 152 -2.32 12.93 3.36
C ILE A 152 -3.11 14.21 3.01
N GLN A 153 -2.42 15.18 2.41
CA GLN A 153 -3.01 16.33 1.74
C GLN A 153 -3.21 16.00 0.26
N ALA A 154 -4.43 15.70 -0.13
CA ALA A 154 -4.73 15.20 -1.48
C ALA A 154 -4.28 16.16 -2.59
N SER A 155 -4.35 17.48 -2.36
CA SER A 155 -4.00 18.51 -3.37
C SER A 155 -2.51 18.67 -3.61
N THR A 156 -1.66 18.28 -2.65
CA THR A 156 -0.20 18.40 -2.71
C THR A 156 0.50 17.04 -2.63
N SER A 157 -0.26 15.97 -2.90
CA SER A 157 0.21 14.60 -2.67
C SER A 157 1.50 14.26 -3.44
N ALA A 158 1.64 14.73 -4.68
CA ALA A 158 2.85 14.50 -5.48
C ALA A 158 4.06 15.22 -4.92
N GLU A 159 3.91 16.48 -4.52
CA GLU A 159 4.96 17.31 -3.94
C GLU A 159 5.40 16.76 -2.57
N ASP A 160 4.43 16.40 -1.72
CA ASP A 160 4.69 15.84 -0.39
C ASP A 160 5.39 14.49 -0.48
N MET A 161 4.95 13.61 -1.41
CA MET A 161 5.65 12.35 -1.68
C MET A 161 7.08 12.58 -2.17
N ALA A 162 7.30 13.50 -3.10
CA ALA A 162 8.63 13.79 -3.62
C ALA A 162 9.56 14.36 -2.54
N ALA A 163 9.03 15.24 -1.68
CA ALA A 163 9.77 15.77 -0.54
C ALA A 163 10.14 14.65 0.46
N LYS A 164 9.18 13.78 0.81
CA LYS A 164 9.40 12.65 1.70
C LYS A 164 10.43 11.66 1.14
N LEU A 165 10.35 11.31 -0.13
CA LEU A 165 11.33 10.43 -0.77
C LEU A 165 12.76 10.98 -0.72
N LYS A 166 12.93 12.29 -0.90
CA LYS A 166 14.23 12.96 -0.74
C LYS A 166 14.72 12.91 0.71
N GLU A 167 13.84 13.18 1.69
CA GLU A 167 14.14 13.06 3.12
C GLU A 167 14.57 11.64 3.49
N LEU A 168 13.94 10.62 2.90
CA LEU A 168 14.27 9.20 3.08
C LEU A 168 15.54 8.78 2.32
N GLY A 169 16.21 9.68 1.61
CA GLY A 169 17.44 9.41 0.90
C GLY A 169 17.29 8.65 -0.41
N ILE A 170 16.09 8.63 -1.01
CA ILE A 170 15.89 8.00 -2.32
C ILE A 170 16.63 8.82 -3.38
N PRO A 171 17.56 8.22 -4.13
CA PRO A 171 18.38 8.96 -5.09
C PRO A 171 17.57 9.42 -6.30
N THR A 172 18.12 10.39 -7.04
CA THR A 172 17.61 10.73 -8.36
C THR A 172 17.86 9.57 -9.33
N ARG A 173 16.91 9.38 -10.24
CA ARG A 173 17.04 8.37 -11.31
C ARG A 173 18.21 8.75 -12.22
N GLN A 174 19.14 7.83 -12.40
CA GLN A 174 20.22 8.03 -13.37
C GLN A 174 19.65 7.89 -14.79
N ALA A 175 20.03 8.81 -15.67
CA ALA A 175 19.73 8.67 -17.10
C ALA A 175 20.48 7.43 -17.63
N SER A 176 19.73 6.47 -18.15
CA SER A 176 20.27 5.29 -18.86
C SER A 176 20.62 5.63 -20.31
#